data_fe1beef667687f63f822854dae3e4699
#
_entry.id   fe1beef667687f63f822854dae3e4699
#
_cell.length_a   1.000
_cell.length_b   1.000
_cell.length_c   1.000
_cell.angle_alpha   90.00
_cell.angle_beta   90.00
_cell.angle_gamma   90.00
#
_symmetry.space_group_name_H-M   'P 1'
#
loop_
_entity.id
_entity.type
_entity.pdbx_description
1 polymer ?
#
loop_
_entity_poly.entity_id
_entity_poly.type
_entity_poly.pdbx_seq_one_letter_code
_entity_poly.pdbx_strand_id
1 'polypeptide(L)'
;MKHSLVFWAVGGILLTLAAEQFTDWDVLISNAFFNADERSWLISYERHLQLSPLFYGGMKAFVSAVGSIAAAITAASYGYSFLKPYRQGALALVLGTIIIPSAVAFLKDITRIYCPNQLAIYSGIAPYIHLFERYPAWFHSVHPPRCFPAGHPTGAFALMSL
;
A
#
# COMPACT_ATOMS: atom_id res chain seq x y z
N MET A 1 10.58 -17.64 20.50
CA MET A 1 10.74 -16.32 19.88
C MET A 1 9.87 -16.11 18.62
N LYS A 2 9.78 -17.07 17.67
CA LYS A 2 8.99 -16.88 16.41
C LYS A 2 7.48 -16.66 16.64
N HIS A 3 6.87 -17.35 17.60
CA HIS A 3 5.42 -17.19 17.90
C HIS A 3 5.09 -15.81 18.49
N SER A 4 6.02 -15.20 19.23
CA SER A 4 5.84 -13.86 19.78
C SER A 4 5.75 -12.79 18.68
N LEU A 5 6.59 -12.85 17.63
CA LEU A 5 6.56 -11.90 16.52
C LEU A 5 5.24 -11.98 15.72
N VAL A 6 4.76 -13.19 15.46
CA VAL A 6 3.47 -13.39 14.77
C VAL A 6 2.32 -12.82 15.61
N PHE A 7 2.32 -13.04 16.93
CA PHE A 7 1.31 -12.48 17.82
C PHE A 7 1.29 -10.95 17.79
N TRP A 8 2.45 -10.31 17.88
CA TRP A 8 2.55 -8.84 17.81
C TRP A 8 2.15 -8.29 16.44
N ALA A 9 2.51 -8.99 15.35
CA ALA A 9 2.11 -8.59 14.00
C ALA A 9 0.60 -8.67 13.81
N VAL A 10 -0.03 -9.76 14.22
CA VAL A 10 -1.49 -9.93 14.17
C VAL A 10 -2.19 -8.91 15.06
N GLY A 11 -1.70 -8.71 16.29
CA GLY A 11 -2.23 -7.70 17.20
C GLY A 11 -2.16 -6.28 16.63
N GLY A 12 -1.04 -5.93 16.01
CA GLY A 12 -0.87 -4.64 15.33
C GLY A 12 -1.85 -4.46 14.17
N ILE A 13 -2.04 -5.47 13.34
CA ILE A 13 -3.01 -5.43 12.23
C ILE A 13 -4.43 -5.23 12.77
N LEU A 14 -4.83 -6.01 13.78
CA LEU A 14 -6.17 -5.90 14.36
C LEU A 14 -6.40 -4.53 15.01
N LEU A 15 -5.39 -3.98 15.69
CA LEU A 15 -5.46 -2.64 16.26
C LEU A 15 -5.62 -1.56 15.18
N THR A 16 -4.87 -1.68 14.08
CA THR A 16 -4.98 -0.73 12.96
C THR A 16 -6.36 -0.79 12.32
N LEU A 17 -6.88 -2.00 12.06
CA LEU A 17 -8.23 -2.18 11.51
C LEU A 17 -9.32 -1.64 12.45
N ALA A 18 -9.16 -1.83 13.77
CA ALA A 18 -10.08 -1.28 14.76
C ALA A 18 -10.00 0.26 14.81
N ALA A 19 -8.80 0.82 14.76
CA ALA A 19 -8.62 2.27 14.70
C ALA A 19 -9.32 2.87 13.48
N GLU A 20 -9.12 2.31 12.29
CA GLU A 20 -9.78 2.75 11.05
C GLU A 20 -11.31 2.61 11.09
N GLN A 21 -11.83 1.64 11.83
CA GLN A 21 -13.28 1.43 11.95
C GLN A 21 -13.95 2.33 12.97
N PHE A 22 -13.26 2.65 14.08
CA PHE A 22 -13.88 3.30 15.24
C PHE A 22 -13.36 4.72 15.51
N THR A 23 -12.44 5.22 14.69
CA THR A 23 -11.88 6.56 14.85
C THR A 23 -11.77 7.27 13.50
N ASP A 24 -11.77 8.60 13.53
CA ASP A 24 -11.56 9.46 12.35
C ASP A 24 -10.09 9.93 12.26
N TRP A 25 -9.13 9.10 12.65
CA TRP A 25 -7.72 9.48 12.61
C TRP A 25 -7.21 9.76 11.20
N ASP A 26 -7.69 9.04 10.22
CA ASP A 26 -7.41 9.27 8.81
C ASP A 26 -7.88 10.66 8.34
N VAL A 27 -9.08 11.08 8.78
CA VAL A 27 -9.62 12.43 8.54
C VAL A 27 -8.78 13.47 9.29
N LEU A 28 -8.47 13.23 10.57
CA LEU A 28 -7.66 14.14 11.38
C LEU A 28 -6.28 14.39 10.75
N ILE A 29 -5.61 13.33 10.30
CA ILE A 29 -4.32 13.42 9.62
C ILE A 29 -4.47 14.14 8.28
N SER A 30 -5.49 13.79 7.50
CA SER A 30 -5.74 14.41 6.19
C SER A 30 -6.00 15.90 6.30
N ASN A 31 -6.72 16.34 7.33
CA ASN A 31 -6.99 17.76 7.60
C ASN A 31 -5.71 18.58 7.84
N ALA A 32 -4.67 17.97 8.40
CA ALA A 32 -3.38 18.65 8.57
C ALA A 32 -2.68 19.00 7.22
N PHE A 33 -3.07 18.34 6.15
CA PHE A 33 -2.52 18.54 4.80
C PHE A 33 -3.48 19.19 3.81
N PHE A 34 -4.69 19.55 4.25
CA PHE A 34 -5.72 20.18 3.42
C PHE A 34 -6.04 21.58 3.95
N ASN A 35 -5.89 22.59 3.09
CA ASN A 35 -6.30 23.96 3.41
C ASN A 35 -7.79 24.10 3.08
N ALA A 36 -8.62 24.22 4.11
CA ALA A 36 -10.07 24.32 3.96
C ALA A 36 -10.50 25.66 3.32
N ASP A 37 -9.77 26.76 3.57
CA ASP A 37 -10.09 28.09 3.03
C ASP A 37 -9.87 28.13 1.52
N GLU A 38 -8.77 27.58 1.05
CA GLU A 38 -8.41 27.54 -0.37
C GLU A 38 -8.97 26.28 -1.08
N ARG A 39 -9.58 25.36 -0.34
CA ARG A 39 -10.01 24.05 -0.83
C ARG A 39 -8.92 23.30 -1.61
N SER A 40 -7.71 23.40 -1.13
CA SER A 40 -6.52 22.88 -1.80
C SER A 40 -5.67 22.00 -0.88
N TRP A 41 -4.98 21.03 -1.47
CA TRP A 41 -3.98 20.24 -0.76
C TRP A 41 -2.65 21.01 -0.68
N LEU A 42 -1.91 20.80 0.42
CA LEU A 42 -0.58 21.39 0.64
C LEU A 42 0.39 21.11 -0.54
N ILE A 43 0.25 19.91 -1.13
CA ILE A 43 0.97 19.58 -2.38
C ILE A 43 -0.02 19.76 -3.53
N SER A 44 0.22 20.79 -4.35
CA SER A 44 -0.59 21.06 -5.53
C SER A 44 -0.56 19.88 -6.51
N TYR A 45 -1.63 19.73 -7.29
CA TYR A 45 -1.74 18.66 -8.30
C TYR A 45 -0.58 18.69 -9.30
N GLU A 46 -0.14 19.87 -9.72
CA GLU A 46 1.00 20.04 -10.64
C GLU A 46 2.31 19.49 -10.04
N ARG A 47 2.58 19.81 -8.78
CA ARG A 47 3.76 19.30 -8.07
C ARG A 47 3.68 17.78 -7.87
N HIS A 48 2.47 17.26 -7.60
CA HIS A 48 2.23 15.82 -7.54
C HIS A 48 2.57 15.15 -8.87
N LEU A 49 2.15 15.70 -10.02
CA LEU A 49 2.48 15.15 -11.34
C LEU A 49 3.98 15.13 -11.60
N GLN A 50 4.72 16.13 -11.16
CA GLN A 50 6.18 16.19 -11.32
C GLN A 50 6.92 15.16 -10.43
N LEU A 51 6.45 14.96 -9.20
CA LEU A 51 7.07 14.06 -8.22
C LEU A 51 6.65 12.59 -8.38
N SER A 52 5.45 12.34 -8.89
CA SER A 52 4.88 11.01 -9.05
C SER A 52 5.77 10.05 -9.87
N PRO A 53 6.37 10.43 -11.02
CA PRO A 53 7.25 9.52 -11.76
C PRO A 53 8.46 9.07 -10.94
N LEU A 54 9.01 9.98 -10.12
CA LEU A 54 10.18 9.68 -9.29
C LEU A 54 9.80 8.78 -8.10
N PHE A 55 8.83 9.20 -7.30
CA PHE A 55 8.49 8.48 -6.06
C PHE A 55 7.66 7.22 -6.31
N TYR A 56 6.75 7.25 -7.25
CA TYR A 56 5.91 6.09 -7.55
C TYR A 56 6.55 5.18 -8.60
N GLY A 57 6.92 5.75 -9.75
CA GLY A 57 7.54 5.01 -10.84
C GLY A 57 8.92 4.48 -10.49
N GLY A 58 9.78 5.33 -9.89
CA GLY A 58 11.13 4.97 -9.48
C GLY A 58 11.15 3.86 -8.44
N MET A 59 10.34 3.95 -7.39
CA MET A 59 10.24 2.89 -6.37
C MET A 59 9.72 1.58 -6.96
N LYS A 60 8.72 1.63 -7.83
CA LYS A 60 8.21 0.44 -8.50
C LYS A 60 9.28 -0.23 -9.39
N ALA A 61 10.01 0.57 -10.16
CA ALA A 61 11.11 0.08 -10.99
C ALA A 61 12.23 -0.54 -10.14
N PHE A 62 12.60 0.11 -9.03
CA PHE A 62 13.62 -0.39 -8.10
C PHE A 62 13.22 -1.75 -7.50
N VAL A 63 12.02 -1.87 -6.95
CA VAL A 63 11.53 -3.14 -6.37
C VAL A 63 11.45 -4.23 -7.43
N SER A 64 11.00 -3.90 -8.64
CA SER A 64 10.96 -4.85 -9.76
C SER A 64 12.36 -5.31 -10.17
N ALA A 65 13.33 -4.41 -10.20
CA ALA A 65 14.73 -4.76 -10.51
C ALA A 65 15.32 -5.69 -9.44
N VAL A 66 15.13 -5.37 -8.16
CA VAL A 66 15.59 -6.22 -7.05
C VAL A 66 14.95 -7.61 -7.12
N GLY A 67 13.64 -7.69 -7.36
CA GLY A 67 12.92 -8.96 -7.53
C GLY A 67 13.45 -9.78 -8.71
N SER A 68 13.74 -9.11 -9.84
CA SER A 68 14.31 -9.77 -11.03
C SER A 68 15.71 -10.30 -10.79
N ILE A 69 16.57 -9.52 -10.10
CA ILE A 69 17.91 -9.96 -9.71
C ILE A 69 17.83 -11.15 -8.75
N ALA A 70 16.94 -11.12 -7.78
CA ALA A 70 16.72 -12.22 -6.86
C ALA A 70 16.23 -13.49 -7.59
N ALA A 71 15.36 -13.35 -8.58
CA ALA A 71 14.92 -14.46 -9.42
C ALA A 71 16.08 -15.06 -10.24
N ALA A 72 16.92 -14.20 -10.82
CA ALA A 72 18.11 -14.64 -11.54
C ALA A 72 19.11 -15.38 -10.63
N ILE A 73 19.38 -14.86 -9.41
CA ILE A 73 20.23 -15.53 -8.41
C ILE A 73 19.61 -16.88 -8.02
N THR A 74 18.32 -16.94 -7.78
CA THR A 74 17.62 -18.19 -7.44
C THR A 74 17.80 -19.22 -8.54
N ALA A 75 17.52 -18.86 -9.78
CA ALA A 75 17.67 -19.75 -10.93
C ALA A 75 19.12 -20.21 -11.13
N ALA A 76 20.09 -19.27 -11.09
CA ALA A 76 21.51 -19.57 -11.25
C ALA A 76 22.07 -20.46 -10.11
N SER A 77 21.50 -20.40 -8.91
CA SER A 77 21.95 -21.20 -7.76
C SER A 77 21.76 -22.71 -7.94
N TYR A 78 21.00 -23.15 -8.92
CA TYR A 78 20.87 -24.57 -9.26
C TYR A 78 22.05 -25.08 -10.07
N GLY A 79 22.69 -24.21 -10.90
CA GLY A 79 23.87 -24.55 -11.70
C GLY A 79 25.19 -24.20 -11.03
N TYR A 80 25.23 -23.13 -10.25
CA TYR A 80 26.48 -22.60 -9.68
C TYR A 80 26.53 -22.78 -8.15
N SER A 81 27.46 -23.60 -7.66
CA SER A 81 27.56 -23.95 -6.22
C SER A 81 27.86 -22.74 -5.31
N PHE A 82 28.57 -21.71 -5.79
CA PHE A 82 28.87 -20.52 -5.01
C PHE A 82 27.62 -19.65 -4.71
N LEU A 83 26.52 -19.81 -5.47
CA LEU A 83 25.27 -19.11 -5.23
C LEU A 83 24.30 -19.84 -4.29
N LYS A 84 24.58 -21.12 -3.97
CA LYS A 84 23.72 -21.93 -3.08
C LYS A 84 23.43 -21.28 -1.72
N PRO A 85 24.39 -20.61 -1.03
CA PRO A 85 24.12 -19.96 0.25
C PRO A 85 23.07 -18.86 0.17
N TYR A 86 22.98 -18.16 -0.97
CA TYR A 86 22.05 -17.03 -1.17
C TYR A 86 20.66 -17.46 -1.65
N ARG A 87 20.47 -18.72 -2.02
CA ARG A 87 19.23 -19.23 -2.64
C ARG A 87 17.99 -19.01 -1.79
N GLN A 88 18.08 -19.26 -0.48
CA GLN A 88 16.91 -19.13 0.40
C GLN A 88 16.49 -17.67 0.55
N GLY A 89 17.43 -16.75 0.76
CA GLY A 89 17.14 -15.32 0.84
C GLY A 89 16.62 -14.77 -0.48
N ALA A 90 17.23 -15.13 -1.61
CA ALA A 90 16.78 -14.73 -2.94
C ALA A 90 15.35 -15.26 -3.23
N LEU A 91 15.05 -16.51 -2.89
CA LEU A 91 13.71 -17.07 -3.03
C LEU A 91 12.68 -16.35 -2.15
N ALA A 92 13.04 -16.02 -0.90
CA ALA A 92 12.19 -15.25 0.00
C ALA A 92 11.86 -13.87 -0.58
N LEU A 93 12.86 -13.17 -1.15
CA LEU A 93 12.64 -11.91 -1.87
C LEU A 93 11.70 -12.05 -3.06
N VAL A 94 11.90 -13.06 -3.90
CA VAL A 94 11.00 -13.31 -5.05
C VAL A 94 9.58 -13.52 -4.58
N LEU A 95 9.38 -14.37 -3.58
CA LEU A 95 8.05 -14.61 -3.02
C LEU A 95 7.46 -13.35 -2.39
N GLY A 96 8.24 -12.59 -1.64
CA GLY A 96 7.81 -11.33 -1.03
C GLY A 96 7.38 -10.28 -2.07
N THR A 97 8.15 -10.13 -3.15
CA THR A 97 7.83 -9.17 -4.23
C THR A 97 6.60 -9.55 -5.05
N ILE A 98 6.18 -10.80 -5.03
CA ILE A 98 4.94 -11.27 -5.68
C ILE A 98 3.76 -11.28 -4.71
N ILE A 99 3.92 -11.92 -3.56
CA ILE A 99 2.81 -12.18 -2.63
C ILE A 99 2.32 -10.88 -1.98
N ILE A 100 3.22 -10.01 -1.50
CA ILE A 100 2.82 -8.82 -0.75
C ILE A 100 2.03 -7.83 -1.62
N PRO A 101 2.50 -7.43 -2.83
CA PRO A 101 1.71 -6.56 -3.69
C PRO A 101 0.39 -7.20 -4.15
N SER A 102 0.38 -8.51 -4.41
CA SER A 102 -0.83 -9.24 -4.82
C SER A 102 -1.87 -9.28 -3.71
N ALA A 103 -1.46 -9.52 -2.47
CA ALA A 103 -2.34 -9.48 -1.30
C ALA A 103 -2.94 -8.08 -1.09
N VAL A 104 -2.12 -7.04 -1.22
CA VAL A 104 -2.60 -5.65 -1.11
C VAL A 104 -3.55 -5.28 -2.25
N ALA A 105 -3.29 -5.71 -3.48
CA ALA A 105 -4.20 -5.50 -4.61
C ALA A 105 -5.56 -6.17 -4.36
N PHE A 106 -5.55 -7.41 -3.88
CA PHE A 106 -6.76 -8.14 -3.50
C PHE A 106 -7.54 -7.46 -2.37
N LEU A 107 -6.85 -7.00 -1.32
CA LEU A 107 -7.48 -6.27 -0.22
C LEU A 107 -8.12 -4.97 -0.70
N LYS A 108 -7.51 -4.24 -1.63
CA LYS A 108 -8.09 -3.02 -2.23
C LYS A 108 -9.41 -3.29 -2.94
N ASP A 109 -9.52 -4.42 -3.61
CA ASP A 109 -10.76 -4.80 -4.31
C ASP A 109 -11.88 -5.21 -3.33
N ILE A 110 -11.52 -5.64 -2.12
CA ILE A 110 -12.49 -5.96 -1.06
C ILE A 110 -12.92 -4.70 -0.31
N THR A 111 -11.96 -3.87 0.12
CA THR A 111 -12.24 -2.71 0.98
C THR A 111 -12.96 -1.58 0.26
N ARG A 112 -12.65 -1.36 -1.02
CA ARG A 112 -13.32 -0.37 -1.89
C ARG A 112 -13.42 1.02 -1.27
N ILE A 113 -12.34 1.52 -0.65
CA ILE A 113 -12.27 2.84 -0.02
C ILE A 113 -11.71 3.87 -1.01
N TYR A 114 -12.34 5.04 -1.08
CA TYR A 114 -11.85 6.17 -1.87
C TYR A 114 -10.66 6.86 -1.20
N CYS A 115 -9.80 7.48 -2.01
CA CYS A 115 -8.69 8.28 -1.51
C CYS A 115 -9.19 9.61 -0.94
N PRO A 116 -8.50 10.21 0.03
CA PRO A 116 -8.91 11.48 0.63
C PRO A 116 -9.21 12.58 -0.38
N ASN A 117 -8.41 12.69 -1.45
CA ASN A 117 -8.63 13.69 -2.52
C ASN A 117 -9.90 13.46 -3.36
N GLN A 118 -10.56 12.33 -3.20
CA GLN A 118 -11.81 11.99 -3.90
C GLN A 118 -13.04 12.15 -2.99
N LEU A 119 -12.84 12.39 -1.69
CA LEU A 119 -13.91 12.54 -0.71
C LEU A 119 -14.57 13.92 -0.80
N ALA A 120 -15.87 13.98 -0.61
CA ALA A 120 -16.65 15.22 -0.64
C ALA A 120 -16.17 16.25 0.39
N ILE A 121 -15.67 15.81 1.54
CA ILE A 121 -15.08 16.67 2.57
C ILE A 121 -13.81 17.39 2.09
N TYR A 122 -13.14 16.89 1.04
CA TYR A 122 -11.95 17.47 0.43
C TYR A 122 -12.16 17.90 -1.04
N SER A 123 -13.36 18.37 -1.34
CA SER A 123 -13.76 18.84 -2.68
C SER A 123 -13.86 17.74 -3.75
N GLY A 124 -13.89 16.47 -3.34
CA GLY A 124 -14.21 15.33 -4.22
C GLY A 124 -15.72 15.07 -4.31
N ILE A 125 -16.09 13.89 -4.75
CA ILE A 125 -17.50 13.50 -4.98
C ILE A 125 -17.97 12.35 -4.08
N ALA A 126 -17.04 11.58 -3.50
CA ALA A 126 -17.36 10.38 -2.75
C ALA A 126 -17.70 10.71 -1.29
N PRO A 127 -18.75 10.12 -0.70
CA PRO A 127 -18.97 10.22 0.74
C PRO A 127 -17.87 9.50 1.52
N TYR A 128 -17.54 10.03 2.69
CA TYR A 128 -16.67 9.34 3.64
C TYR A 128 -17.42 8.17 4.27
N ILE A 129 -16.78 7.04 4.37
CA ILE A 129 -17.26 5.83 5.06
C ILE A 129 -16.10 5.17 5.79
N HIS A 130 -16.38 4.48 6.89
CA HIS A 130 -15.40 3.63 7.57
C HIS A 130 -15.17 2.31 6.83
N LEU A 131 -14.12 1.58 7.22
CA LEU A 131 -13.58 0.43 6.50
C LEU A 131 -14.61 -0.67 6.18
N PHE A 132 -15.54 -0.96 7.10
CA PHE A 132 -16.54 -2.01 6.95
C PHE A 132 -17.96 -1.48 6.65
N GLU A 133 -18.07 -0.19 6.36
CA GLU A 133 -19.33 0.43 5.97
C GLU A 133 -19.58 0.29 4.47
N ARG A 134 -20.84 0.46 4.09
CA ARG A 134 -21.24 0.44 2.68
C ARG A 134 -21.59 1.86 2.23
N TYR A 135 -21.27 2.16 0.98
CA TYR A 135 -21.69 3.41 0.37
C TYR A 135 -23.20 3.51 0.36
N PRO A 136 -23.77 4.73 0.58
CA PRO A 136 -25.21 4.96 0.50
C PRO A 136 -25.77 4.52 -0.86
N ALA A 137 -27.01 4.03 -0.88
CA ALA A 137 -27.64 3.51 -2.09
C ALA A 137 -27.77 4.54 -3.23
N TRP A 138 -27.80 5.82 -2.89
CA TRP A 138 -27.87 6.93 -3.86
C TRP A 138 -26.51 7.21 -4.52
N PHE A 139 -25.40 6.74 -3.93
CA PHE A 139 -24.05 7.00 -4.46
C PHE A 139 -23.67 5.95 -5.50
N HIS A 140 -23.55 6.38 -6.74
CA HIS A 140 -23.07 5.54 -7.84
C HIS A 140 -21.60 5.87 -8.13
N SER A 141 -20.74 4.88 -7.94
CA SER A 141 -19.31 4.99 -8.17
C SER A 141 -19.01 5.19 -9.65
N VAL A 142 -18.33 6.28 -9.99
CA VAL A 142 -17.84 6.54 -11.36
C VAL A 142 -16.56 5.75 -11.64
N HIS A 143 -15.73 5.54 -10.61
CA HIS A 143 -14.50 4.77 -10.70
C HIS A 143 -14.40 3.82 -9.52
N PRO A 144 -13.83 2.61 -9.70
CA PRO A 144 -13.65 1.67 -8.60
C PRO A 144 -12.71 2.27 -7.53
N PRO A 145 -13.17 2.41 -6.29
CA PRO A 145 -12.34 2.90 -5.20
C PRO A 145 -11.27 1.87 -4.85
N ARG A 146 -10.01 2.30 -4.72
CA ARG A 146 -8.86 1.41 -4.50
C ARG A 146 -7.76 2.09 -3.67
N CYS A 147 -8.12 2.84 -2.64
CA CYS A 147 -7.12 3.56 -1.86
C CYS A 147 -6.59 2.78 -0.67
N PHE A 148 -7.42 2.02 -0.01
CA PHE A 148 -7.03 1.26 1.18
C PHE A 148 -6.95 -0.26 0.88
N PRO A 149 -5.93 -0.96 1.40
CA PRO A 149 -4.74 -0.45 2.06
C PRO A 149 -3.76 0.24 1.11
N ALA A 150 -2.88 1.11 1.67
CA ALA A 150 -1.92 1.85 0.86
C ALA A 150 -0.98 0.93 0.08
N GLY A 151 -0.87 1.15 -1.24
CA GLY A 151 -0.02 0.33 -2.11
C GLY A 151 1.45 0.76 -2.15
N HIS A 152 1.74 2.02 -1.85
CA HIS A 152 3.10 2.56 -1.95
C HIS A 152 4.12 1.89 -1.00
N PRO A 153 3.80 1.59 0.27
CA PRO A 153 4.73 0.93 1.18
C PRO A 153 4.95 -0.56 0.89
N THR A 154 4.13 -1.20 0.04
CA THR A 154 4.24 -2.64 -0.23
C THR A 154 5.59 -3.06 -0.77
N GLY A 155 6.23 -2.20 -1.58
CA GLY A 155 7.57 -2.44 -2.09
C GLY A 155 8.61 -2.53 -0.98
N ALA A 156 8.57 -1.61 0.00
CA ALA A 156 9.47 -1.62 1.14
C ALA A 156 9.25 -2.88 2.00
N PHE A 157 8.00 -3.25 2.27
CA PHE A 157 7.69 -4.49 3.01
C PHE A 157 8.12 -5.75 2.26
N ALA A 158 8.03 -5.78 0.93
CA ALA A 158 8.52 -6.88 0.13
C ALA A 158 10.05 -7.06 0.28
N LEU A 159 10.81 -5.96 0.36
CA LEU A 159 12.26 -5.98 0.58
C LEU A 159 12.66 -6.40 2.01
N MET A 160 11.77 -6.24 2.99
CA MET A 160 11.98 -6.71 4.37
C MET A 160 11.80 -8.21 4.54
N SER A 161 11.50 -8.96 3.48
CA SER A 161 11.36 -10.44 3.52
C SER A 161 12.71 -11.18 3.62
N LEU A 162 13.85 -10.47 3.62
CA LEU A 162 15.19 -10.98 3.92
C LEU A 162 15.36 -11.22 5.43
#